data_c87c640be3f796ee5016cdf00da7c8d9
#
_entry.id   c87c640be3f796ee5016cdf00da7c8d9
#
_cell.length_a   1.000
_cell.length_b   1.000
_cell.length_c   1.000
_cell.angle_alpha   90.00
_cell.angle_beta   90.00
_cell.angle_gamma   90.00
#
_symmetry.space_group_name_H-M   'P 1'
#
loop_
_entity.id
_entity.type
_entity.pdbx_description
1 polymer ?
#
loop_
_entity_poly.entity_id
_entity_poly.type
_entity_poly.pdbx_seq_one_letter_code
_entity_poly.pdbx_strand_id
1 'polypeptide(L)'
;MCEASDEESTDFDSHADCPRCGPSVKLDWKNTPRVLEHMGAHILYDTTLNSAEERCGFCLRPAPMCQIYVMKGRGTGGKSTVNRSKSKCPNLVRFNYKNAAQSSERSPCSNVPVNCTLCPENSPAVWTYSLQSHYREHHRQESVADFPTHQELSRSEKDGMERVWATRFNQRV
;
A
#
# COMPACT_ATOMS: atom_id res chain seq x y z
N MET A 1 21.82 -42.58 -16.64
CA MET A 1 20.83 -42.38 -15.57
C MET A 1 20.89 -40.92 -15.21
N CYS A 2 19.94 -40.14 -15.70
CA CYS A 2 19.80 -38.71 -15.38
C CYS A 2 18.63 -38.64 -14.41
N GLU A 3 18.94 -38.32 -13.16
CA GLU A 3 17.91 -38.03 -12.16
C GLU A 3 17.30 -36.68 -12.48
N ALA A 4 16.03 -36.70 -12.80
CA ALA A 4 15.23 -35.49 -12.93
C ALA A 4 14.99 -34.92 -11.53
N SER A 5 15.50 -33.73 -11.28
CA SER A 5 15.16 -32.94 -10.10
C SER A 5 13.71 -32.48 -10.22
N ASP A 6 12.83 -33.06 -9.46
CA ASP A 6 11.48 -32.54 -9.25
C ASP A 6 11.58 -31.18 -8.58
N GLU A 7 11.42 -30.11 -9.37
CA GLU A 7 11.15 -28.79 -8.82
C GLU A 7 9.75 -28.82 -8.20
N GLU A 8 9.73 -29.01 -6.89
CA GLU A 8 8.55 -28.85 -6.04
C GLU A 8 8.06 -27.43 -6.16
N SER A 9 7.12 -27.19 -7.09
CA SER A 9 6.37 -25.95 -7.16
C SER A 9 5.51 -25.88 -5.92
N THR A 10 6.00 -25.21 -4.89
CA THR A 10 5.16 -24.79 -3.75
C THR A 10 4.08 -23.90 -4.32
N ASP A 11 2.87 -24.45 -4.45
CA ASP A 11 1.67 -23.71 -4.81
C ASP A 11 1.43 -22.70 -3.69
N PHE A 12 1.95 -21.49 -3.88
CA PHE A 12 1.81 -20.40 -2.92
C PHE A 12 0.31 -20.11 -2.85
N ASP A 13 -0.30 -20.43 -1.72
CA ASP A 13 -1.72 -20.13 -1.48
C ASP A 13 -1.94 -18.65 -1.80
N SER A 14 -2.57 -18.40 -2.96
CA SER A 14 -2.76 -17.05 -3.47
C SER A 14 -3.77 -16.26 -2.66
N HIS A 15 -4.37 -16.87 -1.65
CA HIS A 15 -5.39 -16.27 -0.80
C HIS A 15 -4.92 -16.23 0.65
N ALA A 16 -5.27 -15.16 1.35
CA ALA A 16 -5.08 -15.03 2.79
C ALA A 16 -6.26 -14.29 3.42
N ASP A 17 -6.48 -14.51 4.71
CA ASP A 17 -7.48 -13.75 5.45
C ASP A 17 -7.04 -12.29 5.61
N CYS A 18 -8.00 -11.37 5.48
CA CYS A 18 -7.74 -10.00 5.86
C CYS A 18 -7.41 -9.92 7.37
N PRO A 19 -6.29 -9.29 7.78
CA PRO A 19 -5.89 -9.25 9.19
C PRO A 19 -6.87 -8.50 10.10
N ARG A 20 -7.84 -7.79 9.52
CA ARG A 20 -8.85 -7.01 10.25
C ARG A 20 -10.25 -7.58 10.14
N CYS A 21 -10.63 -8.04 8.95
CA CYS A 21 -11.95 -8.62 8.70
C CYS A 21 -12.01 -10.11 9.07
N GLY A 22 -10.85 -10.74 9.30
CA GLY A 22 -10.75 -12.17 9.58
C GLY A 22 -11.25 -13.02 8.41
N PRO A 23 -11.78 -14.23 8.67
CA PRO A 23 -12.14 -15.17 7.61
C PRO A 23 -13.31 -14.71 6.72
N SER A 24 -14.00 -13.64 7.12
CA SER A 24 -15.10 -13.06 6.32
C SER A 24 -14.64 -12.45 5.01
N VAL A 25 -13.36 -12.07 4.89
CA VAL A 25 -12.79 -11.47 3.69
C VAL A 25 -11.48 -12.17 3.34
N LYS A 26 -11.46 -12.82 2.19
CA LYS A 26 -10.27 -13.45 1.60
C LYS A 26 -9.62 -12.50 0.62
N LEU A 27 -8.33 -12.25 0.81
CA LEU A 27 -7.51 -11.43 -0.09
C LEU A 27 -6.93 -12.33 -1.20
N ASP A 28 -7.22 -12.01 -2.45
CA ASP A 28 -6.60 -12.67 -3.60
C ASP A 28 -5.38 -11.86 -4.07
N TRP A 29 -4.19 -12.34 -3.76
CA TRP A 29 -2.93 -11.68 -4.13
C TRP A 29 -2.67 -11.64 -5.64
N LYS A 30 -3.41 -12.39 -6.45
CA LYS A 30 -3.39 -12.28 -7.91
C LYS A 30 -4.14 -11.04 -8.39
N ASN A 31 -5.09 -10.54 -7.59
CA ASN A 31 -5.84 -9.32 -7.84
C ASN A 31 -5.36 -8.15 -6.96
N THR A 32 -4.08 -7.81 -7.08
CA THR A 32 -3.43 -6.77 -6.26
C THR A 32 -4.19 -5.44 -6.20
N PRO A 33 -4.82 -4.92 -7.27
CA PRO A 33 -5.61 -3.69 -7.18
C PRO A 33 -6.73 -3.79 -6.15
N ARG A 34 -7.46 -4.89 -6.09
CA ARG A 34 -8.53 -5.09 -5.11
C ARG A 34 -8.00 -5.22 -3.68
N VAL A 35 -6.85 -5.89 -3.51
CA VAL A 35 -6.19 -5.95 -2.21
C VAL A 35 -5.79 -4.55 -1.74
N LEU A 36 -5.19 -3.72 -2.61
CA LEU A 36 -4.82 -2.34 -2.27
C LEU A 36 -6.05 -1.48 -1.92
N GLU A 37 -7.15 -1.63 -2.65
CA GLU A 37 -8.42 -0.95 -2.33
C GLU A 37 -8.94 -1.36 -0.95
N HIS A 38 -9.02 -2.65 -0.67
CA HIS A 38 -9.49 -3.16 0.60
C HIS A 38 -8.61 -2.71 1.77
N MET A 39 -7.30 -2.86 1.65
CA MET A 39 -6.36 -2.45 2.70
C MET A 39 -6.30 -0.93 2.86
N GLY A 40 -6.39 -0.18 1.74
CA GLY A 40 -6.49 1.28 1.75
C GLY A 40 -7.75 1.78 2.46
N ALA A 41 -8.88 1.08 2.29
CA ALA A 41 -10.12 1.40 2.98
C ALA A 41 -9.99 1.23 4.51
N HIS A 42 -9.25 0.21 4.99
CA HIS A 42 -8.92 0.10 6.40
C HIS A 42 -8.07 1.28 6.90
N ILE A 43 -7.07 1.72 6.12
CA ILE A 43 -6.23 2.86 6.52
C ILE A 43 -7.06 4.13 6.67
N LEU A 44 -8.04 4.34 5.79
CA LEU A 44 -8.85 5.56 5.76
C LEU A 44 -10.02 5.56 6.77
N TYR A 45 -10.67 4.41 6.97
CA TYR A 45 -11.98 4.38 7.64
C TYR A 45 -12.07 3.44 8.84
N ASP A 46 -11.10 2.57 9.10
CA ASP A 46 -11.12 1.69 10.26
C ASP A 46 -10.75 2.45 11.54
N THR A 47 -11.76 2.88 12.28
CA THR A 47 -11.60 3.65 13.51
C THR A 47 -10.91 2.87 14.63
N THR A 48 -10.74 1.56 14.48
CA THR A 48 -10.01 0.71 15.44
C THR A 48 -8.51 0.69 15.17
N LEU A 49 -8.06 1.23 14.04
CA LEU A 49 -6.65 1.48 13.77
C LEU A 49 -6.23 2.84 14.35
N ASN A 50 -5.04 2.88 14.93
CA ASN A 50 -4.47 4.14 15.37
C ASN A 50 -4.14 5.01 14.14
N SER A 51 -4.87 6.09 13.94
CA SER A 51 -4.70 7.01 12.79
C SER A 51 -3.40 7.82 12.84
N ALA A 52 -2.70 7.84 13.98
CA ALA A 52 -1.40 8.47 14.10
C ALA A 52 -0.26 7.60 13.56
N GLU A 53 -0.49 6.31 13.37
CA GLU A 53 0.54 5.38 12.90
C GLU A 53 0.54 5.26 11.38
N GLU A 54 1.74 5.25 10.80
CA GLU A 54 1.94 4.90 9.39
C GLU A 54 1.65 3.42 9.18
N ARG A 55 0.77 3.10 8.24
CA ARG A 55 0.34 1.72 7.95
C ARG A 55 0.79 1.24 6.59
N CYS A 56 1.24 -0.01 6.54
CA CYS A 56 1.55 -0.67 5.29
C CYS A 56 0.28 -0.97 4.48
N GLY A 57 0.25 -0.60 3.20
CA GLY A 57 -0.88 -0.84 2.31
C GLY A 57 -1.10 -2.30 1.92
N PHE A 58 -0.24 -3.23 2.33
CA PHE A 58 -0.41 -4.67 2.11
C PHE A 58 -0.73 -5.47 3.37
N CYS A 59 -0.17 -5.10 4.52
CA CYS A 59 -0.31 -5.92 5.73
C CYS A 59 -0.87 -5.16 6.93
N LEU A 60 -1.14 -3.86 6.80
CA LEU A 60 -1.62 -2.95 7.85
C LEU A 60 -0.71 -2.86 9.09
N ARG A 61 0.46 -3.50 9.08
CA ARG A 61 1.43 -3.36 10.16
C ARG A 61 1.98 -1.95 10.21
N PRO A 62 2.18 -1.39 11.39
CA PRO A 62 2.78 -0.06 11.51
C PRO A 62 4.26 -0.06 11.14
N ALA A 63 4.80 1.10 10.75
CA ALA A 63 6.22 1.33 10.77
C ALA A 63 6.72 1.37 12.23
N PRO A 64 7.90 0.87 12.58
CA PRO A 64 8.92 0.27 11.71
C PRO A 64 8.77 -1.24 11.46
N MET A 65 7.70 -1.89 11.90
CA MET A 65 7.52 -3.34 11.78
C MET A 65 7.41 -3.81 10.32
N CYS A 66 6.96 -2.91 9.44
CA CYS A 66 6.88 -3.16 8.00
C CYS A 66 7.46 -1.97 7.23
N GLN A 67 8.57 -2.20 6.54
CA GLN A 67 9.28 -1.17 5.78
C GLN A 67 9.28 -1.52 4.29
N ILE A 68 8.84 -0.56 3.48
CA ILE A 68 8.89 -0.64 2.02
C ILE A 68 9.91 0.37 1.51
N TYR A 69 10.67 0.02 0.50
CA TYR A 69 11.61 0.91 -0.16
C TYR A 69 11.27 1.06 -1.63
N VAL A 70 11.31 2.29 -2.12
CA VAL A 70 11.02 2.64 -3.52
C VAL A 70 12.28 3.13 -4.19
N MET A 71 12.54 2.63 -5.39
CA MET A 71 13.60 3.09 -6.28
C MET A 71 12.99 3.93 -7.39
N LYS A 72 13.62 5.06 -7.68
CA LYS A 72 13.35 5.81 -8.92
C LYS A 72 14.11 5.18 -10.06
N GLY A 73 13.44 4.93 -11.18
CA GLY A 73 14.10 4.52 -12.41
C GLY A 73 15.06 5.58 -12.92
N ARG A 74 16.08 5.17 -13.69
CA ARG A 74 17.06 6.10 -14.27
C ARG A 74 16.43 6.96 -15.36
N GLY A 75 16.84 8.23 -15.44
CA GLY A 75 16.46 9.21 -16.47
C GLY A 75 15.25 10.08 -16.08
N THR A 76 15.01 11.10 -16.91
CA THR A 76 13.88 12.03 -16.79
C THR A 76 12.57 11.26 -16.98
N GLY A 77 11.75 11.17 -15.93
CA GLY A 77 10.51 10.37 -15.96
C GLY A 77 10.68 8.89 -15.60
N GLY A 78 11.80 8.52 -14.97
CA GLY A 78 12.05 7.15 -14.51
C GLY A 78 10.92 6.60 -13.65
N LYS A 79 10.42 5.40 -14.00
CA LYS A 79 9.30 4.74 -13.30
C LYS A 79 9.71 4.37 -11.89
N SER A 80 8.91 4.77 -10.91
CA SER A 80 9.08 4.29 -9.54
C SER A 80 8.73 2.80 -9.46
N THR A 81 9.54 2.05 -8.72
CA THR A 81 9.34 0.62 -8.47
C THR A 81 9.70 0.28 -7.03
N VAL A 82 9.05 -0.75 -6.49
CA VAL A 82 9.39 -1.22 -5.14
C VAL A 82 10.68 -2.04 -5.18
N ASN A 83 11.60 -1.69 -4.30
CA ASN A 83 12.82 -2.46 -4.05
C ASN A 83 12.50 -3.67 -3.18
N ARG A 84 12.26 -4.82 -3.81
CA ARG A 84 11.83 -6.04 -3.12
C ARG A 84 12.92 -6.62 -2.22
N SER A 85 14.18 -6.51 -2.60
CA SER A 85 15.29 -7.06 -1.81
C SER A 85 15.54 -6.31 -0.52
N LYS A 86 15.24 -5.01 -0.50
CA LYS A 86 15.41 -4.15 0.69
C LYS A 86 14.13 -4.09 1.54
N SER A 87 12.95 -4.30 0.94
CA SER A 87 11.66 -4.20 1.63
C SER A 87 11.36 -5.42 2.49
N LYS A 88 10.73 -5.17 3.65
CA LYS A 88 10.42 -6.20 4.65
C LYS A 88 8.91 -6.26 4.91
N CYS A 89 8.13 -6.63 3.90
CA CYS A 89 6.70 -6.89 4.06
C CYS A 89 6.41 -8.35 3.74
N PRO A 90 5.75 -9.11 4.63
CA PRO A 90 5.44 -10.52 4.37
C PRO A 90 4.47 -10.70 3.20
N ASN A 91 3.64 -9.68 2.93
CA ASN A 91 2.62 -9.71 1.89
C ASN A 91 3.03 -8.92 0.63
N LEU A 92 4.33 -8.67 0.45
CA LEU A 92 4.81 -7.90 -0.69
C LEU A 92 4.71 -8.70 -1.99
N VAL A 93 3.73 -8.37 -2.81
CA VAL A 93 3.53 -8.91 -4.15
C VAL A 93 3.99 -7.92 -5.24
N ARG A 94 4.12 -8.40 -6.46
CA ARG A 94 4.36 -7.54 -7.61
C ARG A 94 3.06 -6.84 -8.00
N PHE A 95 3.13 -5.55 -8.30
CA PHE A 95 2.02 -4.78 -8.81
C PHE A 95 2.50 -3.71 -9.80
N ASN A 96 1.59 -3.23 -10.63
CA ASN A 96 1.88 -2.13 -11.55
C ASN A 96 1.78 -0.80 -10.78
N TYR A 97 2.95 -0.29 -10.36
CA TYR A 97 3.04 0.93 -9.56
C TYR A 97 2.34 2.13 -10.24
N LYS A 98 2.56 2.31 -11.55
CA LYS A 98 1.97 3.44 -12.30
C LYS A 98 0.44 3.39 -12.28
N ASN A 99 -0.13 2.22 -12.50
CA ASN A 99 -1.58 2.06 -12.48
C ASN A 99 -2.14 2.21 -11.07
N ALA A 100 -1.47 1.62 -10.06
CA ALA A 100 -1.88 1.71 -8.66
C ALA A 100 -1.79 3.13 -8.08
N ALA A 101 -0.94 4.00 -8.65
CA ALA A 101 -0.83 5.39 -8.23
C ALA A 101 -1.93 6.30 -8.82
N GLN A 102 -2.84 5.76 -9.62
CA GLN A 102 -3.89 6.53 -10.30
C GLN A 102 -5.26 6.01 -9.86
N SER A 103 -6.02 6.90 -9.22
CA SER A 103 -7.43 6.66 -8.93
C SER A 103 -8.28 6.72 -10.20
N SER A 104 -9.25 5.84 -10.30
CA SER A 104 -10.25 5.82 -11.37
C SER A 104 -11.60 5.37 -10.82
N GLU A 105 -12.66 5.52 -11.59
CA GLU A 105 -14.00 5.07 -11.19
C GLU A 105 -14.07 3.56 -10.87
N ARG A 106 -13.30 2.75 -11.62
CA ARG A 106 -13.25 1.28 -11.45
C ARG A 106 -12.23 0.82 -10.42
N SER A 107 -11.22 1.64 -10.15
CA SER A 107 -10.16 1.39 -9.17
C SER A 107 -9.89 2.68 -8.42
N PRO A 108 -10.68 2.99 -7.38
CA PRO A 108 -10.63 4.29 -6.72
C PRO A 108 -9.35 4.51 -5.89
N CYS A 109 -8.64 3.46 -5.53
CA CYS A 109 -7.48 3.53 -4.67
C CYS A 109 -6.23 4.02 -5.41
N SER A 110 -5.56 5.06 -4.89
CA SER A 110 -4.24 5.51 -5.34
C SER A 110 -3.13 5.28 -4.30
N ASN A 111 -3.38 4.40 -3.32
CA ASN A 111 -2.46 4.16 -2.22
C ASN A 111 -1.23 3.37 -2.67
N VAL A 112 -0.12 4.06 -2.86
CA VAL A 112 1.19 3.49 -3.21
C VAL A 112 2.28 4.00 -2.26
N PRO A 113 3.38 3.24 -2.06
CA PRO A 113 4.49 3.72 -1.25
C PRO A 113 5.28 4.80 -2.01
N VAL A 114 5.54 5.93 -1.39
CA VAL A 114 6.28 7.07 -1.95
C VAL A 114 7.41 7.49 -1.03
N ASN A 115 8.48 8.05 -1.59
CA ASN A 115 9.56 8.62 -0.79
C ASN A 115 9.14 10.01 -0.29
N CYS A 116 9.17 10.22 1.03
CA CYS A 116 8.99 11.54 1.60
C CYS A 116 10.18 12.44 1.20
N THR A 117 9.87 13.64 0.70
CA THR A 117 10.91 14.60 0.26
C THR A 117 11.63 15.28 1.43
N LEU A 118 11.05 15.25 2.61
CA LEU A 118 11.62 15.83 3.83
C LEU A 118 12.46 14.82 4.63
N CYS A 119 12.29 13.53 4.36
CA CYS A 119 13.12 12.50 4.97
C CYS A 119 14.49 12.38 4.29
N PRO A 120 15.52 11.89 5.01
CA PRO A 120 16.82 11.56 4.41
C PRO A 120 16.68 10.61 3.22
N GLU A 121 17.61 10.72 2.27
CA GLU A 121 17.70 9.76 1.17
C GLU A 121 17.78 8.31 1.68
N ASN A 122 17.18 7.41 0.97
CA ASN A 122 17.11 5.99 1.33
C ASN A 122 16.31 5.65 2.60
N SER A 123 15.52 6.58 3.13
CA SER A 123 14.51 6.27 4.15
C SER A 123 13.46 5.31 3.60
N PRO A 124 12.79 4.52 4.45
CA PRO A 124 11.63 3.76 4.05
C PRO A 124 10.56 4.65 3.40
N ALA A 125 9.91 4.14 2.39
CA ALA A 125 8.80 4.82 1.74
C ALA A 125 7.55 4.80 2.63
N VAL A 126 6.74 5.84 2.53
CA VAL A 126 5.47 6.01 3.23
C VAL A 126 4.33 5.76 2.25
N TRP A 127 3.30 5.06 2.66
CA TRP A 127 2.10 4.87 1.85
C TRP A 127 1.31 6.17 1.76
N THR A 128 0.79 6.50 0.58
CA THR A 128 0.16 7.81 0.34
C THR A 128 -0.97 8.12 1.31
N TYR A 129 -1.77 7.13 1.71
CA TYR A 129 -2.83 7.35 2.70
C TYR A 129 -2.34 7.54 4.14
N SER A 130 -1.08 7.22 4.42
CA SER A 130 -0.43 7.46 5.71
C SER A 130 0.46 8.72 5.72
N LEU A 131 0.61 9.43 4.60
CA LEU A 131 1.49 10.59 4.51
C LEU A 131 1.14 11.69 5.52
N GLN A 132 -0.14 11.98 5.72
CA GLN A 132 -0.56 13.00 6.68
C GLN A 132 -0.14 12.65 8.12
N SER A 133 -0.24 11.37 8.49
CA SER A 133 0.24 10.88 9.79
C SER A 133 1.75 10.99 9.88
N HIS A 134 2.46 10.61 8.83
CA HIS A 134 3.91 10.73 8.73
C HIS A 134 4.39 12.17 8.95
N TYR A 135 3.80 13.14 8.26
CA TYR A 135 4.19 14.55 8.44
C TYR A 135 3.92 15.06 9.84
N ARG A 136 2.78 14.73 10.42
CA ARG A 136 2.44 15.12 11.80
C ARG A 136 3.40 14.53 12.84
N GLU A 137 3.89 13.31 12.61
CA GLU A 137 4.76 12.63 13.58
C GLU A 137 6.24 12.99 13.39
N HIS A 138 6.70 13.08 12.14
CA HIS A 138 8.13 13.21 11.84
C HIS A 138 8.56 14.60 11.38
N HIS A 139 7.62 15.45 10.92
CA HIS A 139 7.91 16.77 10.35
C HIS A 139 7.06 17.87 10.99
N ARG A 140 6.87 17.81 12.30
CA ARG A 140 6.02 18.76 13.07
C ARG A 140 6.48 20.21 13.01
N GLN A 141 7.76 20.44 12.75
CA GLN A 141 8.35 21.79 12.71
C GLN A 141 8.33 22.41 11.31
N GLU A 142 8.00 21.62 10.30
CA GLU A 142 7.92 22.07 8.93
C GLU A 142 6.59 22.82 8.70
N SER A 143 6.64 23.84 7.82
CA SER A 143 5.42 24.56 7.43
C SER A 143 4.50 23.63 6.64
N VAL A 144 3.18 23.71 6.90
CA VAL A 144 2.18 22.98 6.10
C VAL A 144 2.28 23.34 4.60
N ALA A 145 2.79 24.54 4.27
CA ALA A 145 3.04 24.96 2.89
C ALA A 145 4.17 24.17 2.19
N ASP A 146 5.07 23.58 2.97
CA ASP A 146 6.18 22.76 2.44
C ASP A 146 5.74 21.32 2.14
N PHE A 147 4.54 20.94 2.56
CA PHE A 147 4.00 19.62 2.28
C PHE A 147 3.53 19.54 0.83
N PRO A 148 3.94 18.49 0.09
CA PRO A 148 3.48 18.30 -1.27
C PRO A 148 1.95 18.25 -1.34
N THR A 149 1.36 19.01 -2.26
CA THR A 149 -0.10 19.12 -2.48
C THR A 149 -0.79 17.80 -2.90
N HIS A 150 -0.04 16.73 -3.11
CA HIS A 150 -0.58 15.41 -3.54
C HIS A 150 -1.29 14.62 -2.45
N GLN A 151 -1.53 15.23 -1.28
CA GLN A 151 -2.04 14.50 -0.11
C GLN A 151 -3.56 14.54 0.02
N GLU A 152 -4.20 15.44 -0.70
CA GLU A 152 -5.65 15.47 -0.70
C GLU A 152 -6.21 14.49 -1.72
N LEU A 153 -6.88 13.46 -1.22
CA LEU A 153 -7.64 12.56 -2.06
C LEU A 153 -8.72 13.36 -2.81
N SER A 154 -8.85 13.12 -4.10
CA SER A 154 -9.94 13.71 -4.88
C SER A 154 -11.29 13.29 -4.29
N ARG A 155 -12.32 14.10 -4.51
CA ARG A 155 -13.68 13.75 -4.07
C ARG A 155 -14.10 12.40 -4.62
N SER A 156 -13.87 12.16 -5.89
CA SER A 156 -14.20 10.89 -6.57
C SER A 156 -13.48 9.70 -5.93
N GLU A 157 -12.23 9.85 -5.50
CA GLU A 157 -11.49 8.82 -4.79
C GLU A 157 -12.06 8.58 -3.39
N LYS A 158 -12.34 9.64 -2.63
CA LYS A 158 -12.98 9.54 -1.31
C LYS A 158 -14.30 8.78 -1.39
N ASP A 159 -15.19 9.20 -2.29
CA ASP A 159 -16.51 8.56 -2.49
C ASP A 159 -16.36 7.09 -2.94
N GLY A 160 -15.36 6.80 -3.77
CA GLY A 160 -15.05 5.44 -4.21
C GLY A 160 -14.54 4.56 -3.07
N MET A 161 -13.60 5.06 -2.28
CA MET A 161 -13.02 4.34 -1.15
C MET A 161 -14.03 4.14 0.00
N GLU A 162 -14.93 5.09 0.20
CA GLU A 162 -16.04 4.95 1.16
C GLU A 162 -16.98 3.81 0.75
N ARG A 163 -17.31 3.68 -0.55
CA ARG A 163 -18.07 2.54 -1.06
C ARG A 163 -17.33 1.21 -0.85
N VAL A 164 -16.01 1.16 -1.09
CA VAL A 164 -15.20 -0.03 -0.81
C VAL A 164 -15.31 -0.41 0.67
N TRP A 165 -15.20 0.56 1.57
CA TRP A 165 -15.35 0.33 3.01
C TRP A 165 -16.73 -0.19 3.39
N ALA A 166 -17.79 0.46 2.90
CA ALA A 166 -19.17 0.08 3.20
C ALA A 166 -19.52 -1.33 2.72
N THR A 167 -18.95 -1.76 1.60
CA THR A 167 -19.24 -3.06 0.97
C THR A 167 -18.17 -4.14 1.20
N ARG A 168 -17.19 -3.89 2.07
CA ARG A 168 -16.00 -4.75 2.23
C ARG A 168 -16.29 -6.22 2.53
N PHE A 169 -17.38 -6.52 3.21
CA PHE A 169 -17.78 -7.90 3.52
C PHE A 169 -18.53 -8.59 2.38
N ASN A 170 -18.95 -7.85 1.37
CA ASN A 170 -19.71 -8.36 0.22
C ASN A 170 -18.82 -8.52 -1.03
N GLN A 171 -17.55 -8.15 -0.94
CA GLN A 171 -16.62 -8.22 -2.06
C GLN A 171 -15.72 -9.46 -1.94
N ARG A 172 -15.52 -10.15 -3.06
CA ARG A 172 -14.37 -11.05 -3.22
C ARG A 172 -13.16 -10.18 -3.54
N VAL A 173 -12.23 -10.12 -2.64
CA VAL A 173 -11.01 -9.27 -2.72
C VAL A 173 -9.82 -10.11 -3.15
#